data_2804bf8925f4902cb52eea5158d38a61
#
_entry.id   2804bf8925f4902cb52eea5158d38a61
#
_cell.length_a   1.000
_cell.length_b   1.000
_cell.length_c   1.000
_cell.angle_alpha   90.00
_cell.angle_beta   90.00
_cell.angle_gamma   90.00
#
_symmetry.space_group_name_H-M   'P 1'
#
loop_
_entity.id
_entity.type
_entity.pdbx_description
1 polymer ?
#
loop_
_entity_poly.entity_id
_entity_poly.type
_entity_poly.pdbx_seq_one_letter_code
_entity_poly.pdbx_strand_id
1 'polypeptide(L)'
;MSDLELRVENLNVGFGRRTVLRDISFTVHAGEFICLLGQNAAGKTTLFKAVSNLIASSGRVTLCENGKALPRSAIAYLPQLTQVQSRLTVFEMVMLGLGRRLSWRVTPDIFERVDQTLHAMQISHLADRPVASLSGGQKQLVFMAQAFVSRPRVLLLDEPTSALDLRHQLIVMQAARSYAKTTGAAVLAIVHDLMLAARFSDKLLMLGDGTIRRFAAPAEVLTPEELAVVYRVEAAVERSQEGLLTVIPMTPLDVDDGTDGHG
;
A
#
# COMPACT_ATOMS: atom_id res chain seq x y z
N MET A 1 -12.35 18.84 9.07
CA MET A 1 -11.59 17.74 8.47
C MET A 1 -10.23 18.30 8.11
N SER A 2 -9.13 17.60 8.35
CA SER A 2 -7.78 18.08 7.97
C SER A 2 -7.66 18.10 6.45
N ASP A 3 -7.05 19.17 5.91
CA ASP A 3 -6.76 19.30 4.47
C ASP A 3 -5.35 18.73 4.22
N LEU A 4 -5.24 17.39 4.30
CA LEU A 4 -4.00 16.67 4.00
C LEU A 4 -3.90 16.41 2.50
N GLU A 5 -2.75 16.72 1.92
CA GLU A 5 -2.45 16.45 0.52
C GLU A 5 -1.03 15.88 0.38
N LEU A 6 -0.93 14.70 -0.22
CA LEU A 6 0.32 14.14 -0.76
C LEU A 6 0.32 14.40 -2.27
N ARG A 7 1.25 15.23 -2.76
CA ARG A 7 1.40 15.53 -4.17
C ARG A 7 2.74 15.02 -4.69
N VAL A 8 2.69 14.26 -5.76
CA VAL A 8 3.84 13.75 -6.53
C VAL A 8 3.81 14.41 -7.89
N GLU A 9 4.92 15.03 -8.32
CA GLU A 9 5.02 15.81 -9.56
C GLU A 9 6.27 15.39 -10.33
N ASN A 10 6.07 14.95 -11.57
CA ASN A 10 7.10 14.61 -12.54
C ASN A 10 8.20 13.70 -11.95
N LEU A 11 7.79 12.72 -11.12
CA LEU A 11 8.72 11.82 -10.46
C LEU A 11 9.32 10.85 -11.47
N ASN A 12 10.65 10.81 -11.53
CA ASN A 12 11.40 9.87 -12.37
C ASN A 12 12.39 9.10 -11.52
N VAL A 13 12.52 7.79 -11.79
CA VAL A 13 13.48 6.91 -11.13
C VAL A 13 14.20 6.06 -12.16
N GLY A 14 15.54 6.01 -12.08
CA GLY A 14 16.36 5.17 -12.91
C GLY A 14 17.50 4.52 -12.13
N PHE A 15 17.96 3.37 -12.61
CA PHE A 15 19.14 2.65 -12.09
C PHE A 15 20.14 2.45 -13.23
N GLY A 16 21.24 3.18 -13.17
CA GLY A 16 22.21 3.22 -14.26
C GLY A 16 21.57 3.75 -15.55
N ARG A 17 21.54 2.94 -16.60
CA ARG A 17 20.91 3.31 -17.89
C ARG A 17 19.43 2.93 -18.00
N ARG A 18 18.88 2.20 -17.03
CA ARG A 18 17.49 1.73 -17.06
C ARG A 18 16.58 2.71 -16.33
N THR A 19 15.66 3.35 -17.03
CA THR A 19 14.56 4.10 -16.44
C THR A 19 13.47 3.11 -16.01
N VAL A 20 13.04 3.22 -14.74
CA VAL A 20 11.99 2.36 -14.15
C VAL A 20 10.67 3.13 -14.03
N LEU A 21 10.74 4.41 -13.66
CA LEU A 21 9.56 5.27 -13.57
C LEU A 21 9.81 6.54 -14.38
N ARG A 22 8.79 6.97 -15.13
CA ARG A 22 8.84 8.17 -15.98
C ARG A 22 7.63 9.03 -15.75
N ASP A 23 7.85 10.30 -15.44
CA ASP A 23 6.84 11.37 -15.35
C ASP A 23 5.62 10.99 -14.51
N ILE A 24 5.86 10.42 -13.34
CA ILE A 24 4.80 10.02 -12.42
C ILE A 24 4.26 11.26 -11.69
N SER A 25 2.98 11.56 -11.91
CA SER A 25 2.31 12.69 -11.26
C SER A 25 0.91 12.27 -10.77
N PHE A 26 0.64 12.47 -9.47
CA PHE A 26 -0.67 12.21 -8.86
C PHE A 26 -0.80 12.95 -7.53
N THR A 27 -2.04 13.07 -7.05
CA THR A 27 -2.36 13.70 -5.76
C THR A 27 -3.29 12.79 -4.96
N VAL A 28 -2.99 12.60 -3.67
CA VAL A 28 -3.83 11.86 -2.72
C VAL A 28 -4.23 12.77 -1.58
N HIS A 29 -5.51 12.72 -1.20
CA HIS A 29 -6.09 13.59 -0.19
C HIS A 29 -6.34 12.89 1.15
N ALA A 30 -6.70 13.70 2.15
CA ALA A 30 -7.05 13.23 3.49
C ALA A 30 -8.13 12.14 3.44
N GLY A 31 -7.86 11.04 4.16
CA GLY A 31 -8.81 9.94 4.29
C GLY A 31 -9.01 9.08 3.05
N GLU A 32 -8.24 9.31 1.97
CA GLU A 32 -8.27 8.43 0.79
C GLU A 32 -7.46 7.16 1.03
N PHE A 33 -8.04 6.03 0.62
CA PHE A 33 -7.36 4.75 0.50
C PHE A 33 -7.21 4.40 -0.98
N ILE A 34 -5.97 4.37 -1.46
CA ILE A 34 -5.61 4.13 -2.87
C ILE A 34 -4.96 2.75 -2.98
N CYS A 35 -5.41 1.92 -3.92
CA CYS A 35 -4.67 0.71 -4.29
C CYS A 35 -3.87 0.93 -5.57
N LEU A 36 -2.59 0.56 -5.52
CA LEU A 36 -1.65 0.62 -6.62
C LEU A 36 -1.61 -0.74 -7.31
N LEU A 37 -1.97 -0.77 -8.58
CA LEU A 37 -2.06 -1.94 -9.45
C LEU A 37 -1.00 -1.91 -10.54
N GLY A 38 -0.74 -3.06 -11.17
CA GLY A 38 0.15 -3.22 -12.32
C GLY A 38 0.89 -4.54 -12.26
N GLN A 39 1.50 -4.94 -13.37
CA GLN A 39 2.28 -6.18 -13.48
C GLN A 39 3.47 -6.19 -12.50
N ASN A 40 4.06 -7.39 -12.31
CA ASN A 40 5.34 -7.51 -11.62
C ASN A 40 6.41 -6.73 -12.39
N ALA A 41 7.34 -6.11 -11.65
CA ALA A 41 8.37 -5.24 -12.20
C ALA A 41 7.88 -3.93 -12.87
N ALA A 42 6.59 -3.56 -12.80
CA ALA A 42 6.08 -2.29 -13.31
C ALA A 42 6.59 -1.05 -12.54
N GLY A 43 7.34 -1.23 -11.44
CA GLY A 43 7.91 -0.13 -10.67
C GLY A 43 7.12 0.26 -9.40
N LYS A 44 6.12 -0.52 -9.00
CA LYS A 44 5.25 -0.21 -7.83
C LYS A 44 6.05 0.02 -6.54
N THR A 45 6.86 -0.96 -6.13
CA THR A 45 7.76 -0.85 -4.96
C THR A 45 8.77 0.29 -5.12
N THR A 46 9.27 0.51 -6.34
CA THR A 46 10.17 1.62 -6.67
C THR A 46 9.49 2.96 -6.42
N LEU A 47 8.22 3.10 -6.82
CA LEU A 47 7.42 4.30 -6.56
C LEU A 47 7.30 4.57 -5.05
N PHE A 48 6.94 3.56 -4.25
CA PHE A 48 6.82 3.73 -2.80
C PHE A 48 8.14 4.10 -2.14
N LYS A 49 9.25 3.47 -2.55
CA LYS A 49 10.59 3.82 -2.07
C LYS A 49 11.00 5.26 -2.44
N ALA A 50 10.66 5.72 -3.64
CA ALA A 50 10.93 7.09 -4.07
C ALA A 50 10.08 8.11 -3.29
N VAL A 51 8.77 7.85 -3.13
CA VAL A 51 7.87 8.71 -2.33
C VAL A 51 8.33 8.78 -0.88
N SER A 52 8.84 7.67 -0.31
CA SER A 52 9.39 7.62 1.05
C SER A 52 10.81 8.19 1.17
N ASN A 53 11.41 8.66 0.06
CA ASN A 53 12.79 9.15 0.00
C ASN A 53 13.85 8.10 0.41
N LEU A 54 13.57 6.82 0.16
CA LEU A 54 14.49 5.71 0.40
C LEU A 54 15.44 5.45 -0.77
N ILE A 55 15.12 5.98 -1.95
CA ILE A 55 15.95 5.92 -3.15
C ILE A 55 15.96 7.29 -3.83
N ALA A 56 17.02 7.55 -4.59
CA ALA A 56 17.13 8.78 -5.37
C ALA A 56 16.10 8.83 -6.49
N SER A 57 15.50 9.99 -6.67
CA SER A 57 14.53 10.29 -7.73
C SER A 57 14.64 11.76 -8.14
N SER A 58 14.24 12.09 -9.37
CA SER A 58 13.99 13.48 -9.77
C SER A 58 12.49 13.78 -9.71
N GLY A 59 12.12 15.04 -9.85
CA GLY A 59 10.75 15.52 -9.62
C GLY A 59 10.52 15.97 -8.19
N ARG A 60 9.27 16.10 -7.80
CA ARG A 60 8.91 16.65 -6.49
C ARG A 60 7.89 15.78 -5.79
N VAL A 61 8.10 15.55 -4.50
CA VAL A 61 7.08 14.96 -3.61
C VAL A 61 6.86 15.92 -2.46
N THR A 62 5.67 16.45 -2.31
CA THR A 62 5.27 17.35 -1.24
C THR A 62 4.18 16.72 -0.40
N LEU A 63 4.25 16.97 0.90
CA LEU A 63 3.22 16.59 1.86
C LEU A 63 2.84 17.84 2.62
N CYS A 64 1.58 18.24 2.52
CA CYS A 64 1.04 19.41 3.21
C CYS A 64 -0.20 19.06 4.03
N GLU A 65 -0.41 19.77 5.13
CA GLU A 65 -1.64 19.67 5.91
C GLU A 65 -2.06 21.08 6.34
N ASN A 66 -3.28 21.45 6.03
CA ASN A 66 -3.83 22.80 6.29
C ASN A 66 -2.90 23.92 5.76
N GLY A 67 -2.37 23.72 4.55
CA GLY A 67 -1.45 24.68 3.89
C GLY A 67 -0.02 24.70 4.45
N LYS A 68 0.31 23.85 5.44
CA LYS A 68 1.67 23.77 6.00
C LYS A 68 2.38 22.49 5.52
N ALA A 69 3.63 22.66 5.08
CA ALA A 69 4.46 21.51 4.71
C ALA A 69 4.75 20.61 5.91
N LEU A 70 4.61 19.31 5.73
CA LEU A 70 4.98 18.30 6.71
C LEU A 70 6.32 17.65 6.33
N PRO A 71 7.09 17.20 7.34
CA PRO A 71 8.35 16.51 7.10
C PRO A 71 8.11 15.11 6.50
N ARG A 72 9.08 14.58 5.77
CA ARG A 72 9.02 13.21 5.21
C ARG A 72 8.84 12.12 6.28
N SER A 73 9.24 12.37 7.51
CA SER A 73 9.00 11.46 8.65
C SER A 73 7.51 11.27 8.98
N ALA A 74 6.62 12.06 8.40
CA ALA A 74 5.17 11.86 8.48
C ALA A 74 4.67 10.78 7.50
N ILE A 75 5.54 10.29 6.59
CA ILE A 75 5.28 9.17 5.69
C ILE A 75 5.89 7.91 6.32
N ALA A 76 5.07 6.91 6.58
CA ALA A 76 5.52 5.57 6.96
C ALA A 76 5.46 4.64 5.75
N TYR A 77 6.51 3.85 5.56
CA TYR A 77 6.57 2.81 4.55
C TYR A 77 6.74 1.45 5.22
N LEU A 78 5.80 0.55 4.96
CA LEU A 78 5.86 -0.84 5.37
C LEU A 78 6.24 -1.68 4.13
N PRO A 79 7.49 -2.17 4.05
CA PRO A 79 7.92 -3.02 2.95
C PRO A 79 7.25 -4.39 3.01
N GLN A 80 7.26 -5.10 1.89
CA GLN A 80 6.89 -6.52 1.84
C GLN A 80 7.76 -7.29 2.84
N LEU A 81 7.11 -8.04 3.72
CA LEU A 81 7.81 -8.74 4.79
C LEU A 81 8.53 -9.97 4.25
N THR A 82 9.83 -9.97 4.40
CA THR A 82 10.67 -11.16 4.39
C THR A 82 10.79 -11.70 5.82
N GLN A 83 11.18 -12.95 5.98
CA GLN A 83 11.19 -13.64 7.28
C GLN A 83 11.84 -12.81 8.40
N VAL A 84 11.02 -12.45 9.39
CA VAL A 84 11.50 -11.77 10.60
C VAL A 84 11.49 -12.75 11.76
N GLN A 85 12.64 -12.94 12.38
CA GLN A 85 12.78 -13.66 13.65
C GLN A 85 13.07 -12.63 14.75
N SER A 86 12.16 -12.51 15.71
CA SER A 86 12.35 -11.64 16.86
C SER A 86 11.85 -12.33 18.13
N ARG A 87 12.63 -12.19 19.22
CA ARG A 87 12.23 -12.68 20.56
C ARG A 87 11.30 -11.71 21.30
N LEU A 88 11.12 -10.50 20.74
CA LEU A 88 10.20 -9.54 21.33
C LEU A 88 8.77 -10.07 21.29
N THR A 89 8.00 -9.73 22.31
CA THR A 89 6.56 -9.94 22.31
C THR A 89 5.87 -9.08 21.25
N VAL A 90 4.65 -9.44 20.88
CA VAL A 90 3.84 -8.63 19.95
C VAL A 90 3.67 -7.20 20.47
N PHE A 91 3.39 -7.04 21.77
CA PHE A 91 3.26 -5.73 22.40
C PHE A 91 4.53 -4.90 22.25
N GLU A 92 5.68 -5.47 22.57
CA GLU A 92 6.98 -4.80 22.44
C GLU A 92 7.30 -4.45 20.97
N MET A 93 6.99 -5.36 20.04
CA MET A 93 7.21 -5.12 18.62
C MET A 93 6.37 -3.95 18.10
N VAL A 94 5.09 -3.89 18.47
CA VAL A 94 4.22 -2.78 18.07
C VAL A 94 4.68 -1.49 18.72
N MET A 95 5.07 -1.53 19.99
CA MET A 95 5.59 -0.37 20.73
C MET A 95 6.83 0.24 20.06
N LEU A 96 7.72 -0.58 19.46
CA LEU A 96 8.87 -0.08 18.67
C LEU A 96 8.45 0.83 17.52
N GLY A 97 7.24 0.70 16.97
CA GLY A 97 6.71 1.59 15.95
C GLY A 97 6.60 3.06 16.37
N LEU A 98 6.62 3.34 17.67
CA LEU A 98 6.64 4.71 18.21
C LEU A 98 8.03 5.38 18.07
N GLY A 99 9.10 4.60 17.82
CA GLY A 99 10.42 5.10 17.49
C GLY A 99 10.97 6.08 18.54
N ARG A 100 11.41 7.26 18.08
CA ARG A 100 11.98 8.31 18.94
C ARG A 100 11.02 8.87 20.02
N ARG A 101 9.71 8.55 19.93
CA ARG A 101 8.73 8.94 20.96
C ARG A 101 8.76 8.01 22.18
N LEU A 102 9.46 6.87 22.09
CA LEU A 102 9.73 6.02 23.23
C LEU A 102 10.73 6.74 24.14
N SER A 103 10.24 7.17 25.30
CA SER A 103 11.10 7.58 26.42
C SER A 103 11.56 6.34 27.21
N TRP A 104 12.49 6.51 28.14
CA TRP A 104 12.93 5.46 29.05
C TRP A 104 11.80 4.88 29.94
N ARG A 105 10.61 5.46 29.90
CA ARG A 105 9.43 5.00 30.65
C ARG A 105 8.25 4.84 29.70
N VAL A 106 7.64 3.67 29.74
CA VAL A 106 6.34 3.44 29.10
C VAL A 106 5.29 4.17 29.92
N THR A 107 4.66 5.18 29.34
CA THR A 107 3.57 5.92 29.97
C THR A 107 2.23 5.21 29.75
N PRO A 108 1.21 5.45 30.59
CA PRO A 108 -0.14 4.90 30.38
C PRO A 108 -0.67 5.16 28.97
N ASP A 109 -0.43 6.34 28.41
CA ASP A 109 -0.86 6.72 27.06
C ASP A 109 -0.21 5.86 25.95
N ILE A 110 1.06 5.47 26.16
CA ILE A 110 1.76 4.57 25.22
C ILE A 110 1.12 3.19 25.28
N PHE A 111 0.88 2.69 26.50
CA PHE A 111 0.25 1.39 26.69
C PHE A 111 -1.14 1.34 26.05
N GLU A 112 -2.00 2.30 26.36
CA GLU A 112 -3.35 2.39 25.80
C GLU A 112 -3.34 2.46 24.27
N ARG A 113 -2.41 3.23 23.70
CA ARG A 113 -2.26 3.37 22.26
C ARG A 113 -1.85 2.07 21.56
N VAL A 114 -0.93 1.31 22.16
CA VAL A 114 -0.54 -0.01 21.65
C VAL A 114 -1.73 -0.97 21.74
N ASP A 115 -2.42 -1.01 22.88
CA ASP A 115 -3.58 -1.88 23.10
C ASP A 115 -4.71 -1.59 22.09
N GLN A 116 -5.09 -0.31 21.91
CA GLN A 116 -6.06 0.11 20.90
C GLN A 116 -5.66 -0.34 19.48
N THR A 117 -4.37 -0.26 19.16
CA THR A 117 -3.86 -0.67 17.85
C THR A 117 -3.95 -2.20 17.67
N LEU A 118 -3.58 -2.97 18.70
CA LEU A 118 -3.71 -4.43 18.70
C LEU A 118 -5.17 -4.86 18.58
N HIS A 119 -6.07 -4.16 19.26
CA HIS A 119 -7.51 -4.41 19.19
C HIS A 119 -8.06 -4.16 17.77
N ALA A 120 -7.69 -3.03 17.17
CA ALA A 120 -8.10 -2.69 15.79
C ALA A 120 -7.64 -3.73 14.75
N MET A 121 -6.49 -4.37 15.01
CA MET A 121 -5.94 -5.45 14.16
C MET A 121 -6.43 -6.85 14.56
N GLN A 122 -7.30 -6.97 15.59
CA GLN A 122 -7.83 -8.23 16.12
C GLN A 122 -6.74 -9.21 16.63
N ILE A 123 -5.63 -8.68 17.15
CA ILE A 123 -4.48 -9.46 17.64
C ILE A 123 -4.15 -9.22 19.11
N SER A 124 -5.03 -8.61 19.91
CA SER A 124 -4.81 -8.37 21.35
C SER A 124 -4.51 -9.67 22.12
N HIS A 125 -5.11 -10.79 21.70
CA HIS A 125 -4.88 -12.11 22.30
C HIS A 125 -3.46 -12.67 22.06
N LEU A 126 -2.66 -12.01 21.22
CA LEU A 126 -1.28 -12.37 20.91
C LEU A 126 -0.27 -11.47 21.62
N ALA A 127 -0.71 -10.45 22.39
CA ALA A 127 0.14 -9.38 22.92
C ALA A 127 1.42 -9.88 23.61
N ASP A 128 1.30 -10.92 24.46
CA ASP A 128 2.42 -11.47 25.23
C ASP A 128 3.20 -12.58 24.49
N ARG A 129 2.78 -12.96 23.29
CA ARG A 129 3.47 -14.02 22.54
C ARG A 129 4.71 -13.47 21.83
N PRO A 130 5.83 -14.23 21.80
CA PRO A 130 6.98 -13.89 20.99
C PRO A 130 6.62 -13.86 19.49
N VAL A 131 7.06 -12.83 18.76
CA VAL A 131 6.80 -12.69 17.32
C VAL A 131 7.34 -13.89 16.54
N ALA A 132 8.45 -14.50 16.98
CA ALA A 132 9.01 -15.71 16.37
C ALA A 132 8.01 -16.87 16.32
N SER A 133 7.10 -17.00 17.30
CA SER A 133 6.14 -18.11 17.42
C SER A 133 4.89 -17.94 16.55
N LEU A 134 4.74 -16.83 15.86
CA LEU A 134 3.54 -16.49 15.10
C LEU A 134 3.58 -17.08 13.69
N SER A 135 2.38 -17.35 13.13
CA SER A 135 2.22 -17.66 11.70
C SER A 135 2.60 -16.44 10.83
N GLY A 136 2.83 -16.67 9.53
CA GLY A 136 3.13 -15.58 8.60
C GLY A 136 2.06 -14.49 8.59
N GLY A 137 0.79 -14.87 8.55
CA GLY A 137 -0.33 -13.92 8.58
C GLY A 137 -0.40 -13.12 9.88
N GLN A 138 -0.18 -13.78 11.03
CA GLN A 138 -0.14 -13.08 12.31
C GLN A 138 1.03 -12.09 12.40
N LYS A 139 2.21 -12.45 11.88
CA LYS A 139 3.35 -11.54 11.77
C LYS A 139 3.02 -10.31 10.93
N GLN A 140 2.36 -10.50 9.80
CA GLN A 140 1.93 -9.40 8.93
C GLN A 140 1.04 -8.40 9.69
N LEU A 141 0.04 -8.89 10.45
CA LEU A 141 -0.82 -8.04 11.27
C LEU A 141 -0.04 -7.28 12.34
N VAL A 142 0.96 -7.93 12.97
CA VAL A 142 1.83 -7.27 13.98
C VAL A 142 2.64 -6.13 13.36
N PHE A 143 3.23 -6.32 12.18
CA PHE A 143 3.99 -5.26 11.52
C PHE A 143 3.11 -4.14 11.00
N MET A 144 1.88 -4.45 10.58
CA MET A 144 0.90 -3.40 10.27
C MET A 144 0.53 -2.60 11.51
N ALA A 145 0.27 -3.28 12.65
CA ALA A 145 0.03 -2.61 13.93
C ALA A 145 1.21 -1.71 14.32
N GLN A 146 2.45 -2.18 14.13
CA GLN A 146 3.66 -1.40 14.34
C GLN A 146 3.71 -0.13 13.47
N ALA A 147 3.30 -0.21 12.20
CA ALA A 147 3.22 0.97 11.34
C ALA A 147 2.10 1.93 11.78
N PHE A 148 0.94 1.42 12.17
CA PHE A 148 -0.23 2.21 12.56
C PHE A 148 -0.04 2.94 13.90
N VAL A 149 0.64 2.32 14.87
CA VAL A 149 0.82 2.88 16.20
C VAL A 149 1.53 4.24 16.19
N SER A 150 2.39 4.51 15.22
CA SER A 150 3.06 5.82 15.06
C SER A 150 2.11 6.94 14.59
N ARG A 151 0.91 6.59 14.09
CA ARG A 151 -0.08 7.49 13.49
C ARG A 151 0.52 8.35 12.38
N PRO A 152 1.10 7.74 11.32
CA PRO A 152 1.62 8.48 10.19
C PRO A 152 0.50 9.22 9.46
N ARG A 153 0.84 10.34 8.82
CA ARG A 153 -0.10 11.09 7.98
C ARG A 153 -0.25 10.47 6.59
N VAL A 154 0.80 9.79 6.13
CA VAL A 154 0.77 8.97 4.92
C VAL A 154 1.30 7.59 5.26
N LEU A 155 0.59 6.55 4.83
CA LEU A 155 0.98 5.16 5.04
C LEU A 155 1.09 4.45 3.68
N LEU A 156 2.27 3.94 3.38
CA LEU A 156 2.57 3.17 2.18
C LEU A 156 2.76 1.70 2.57
N LEU A 157 1.90 0.82 2.04
CA LEU A 157 1.88 -0.62 2.33
C LEU A 157 2.29 -1.39 1.08
N ASP A 158 3.45 -2.02 1.12
CA ASP A 158 3.97 -2.80 -0.01
C ASP A 158 3.55 -4.26 0.12
N GLU A 159 2.59 -4.68 -0.68
CA GLU A 159 1.98 -6.01 -0.70
C GLU A 159 1.50 -6.52 0.68
N PRO A 160 0.67 -5.77 1.40
CA PRO A 160 0.30 -6.11 2.76
C PRO A 160 -0.57 -7.38 2.86
N THR A 161 -1.11 -7.86 1.75
CA THR A 161 -1.98 -9.04 1.66
C THR A 161 -1.29 -10.27 1.07
N SER A 162 -0.01 -10.16 0.66
CA SER A 162 0.73 -11.27 0.07
C SER A 162 0.89 -12.41 1.11
N ALA A 163 0.74 -13.65 0.66
CA ALA A 163 0.86 -14.86 1.48
C ALA A 163 -0.13 -14.96 2.68
N LEU A 164 -1.22 -14.19 2.68
CA LEU A 164 -2.29 -14.27 3.65
C LEU A 164 -3.46 -15.12 3.14
N ASP A 165 -4.13 -15.83 4.06
CA ASP A 165 -5.43 -16.40 3.77
C ASP A 165 -6.50 -15.30 3.61
N LEU A 166 -7.65 -15.67 3.03
CA LEU A 166 -8.73 -14.75 2.70
C LEU A 166 -9.21 -13.94 3.93
N ARG A 167 -9.31 -14.59 5.11
CA ARG A 167 -9.75 -13.91 6.33
C ARG A 167 -8.78 -12.80 6.73
N HIS A 168 -7.49 -13.10 6.74
CA HIS A 168 -6.46 -12.12 7.11
C HIS A 168 -6.31 -11.01 6.06
N GLN A 169 -6.47 -11.32 4.76
CA GLN A 169 -6.53 -10.30 3.71
C GLN A 169 -7.66 -9.28 3.96
N LEU A 170 -8.86 -9.76 4.30
CA LEU A 170 -9.99 -8.89 4.63
C LEU A 170 -9.71 -8.01 5.86
N ILE A 171 -9.13 -8.58 6.94
CA ILE A 171 -8.77 -7.82 8.14
C ILE A 171 -7.79 -6.69 7.80
N VAL A 172 -6.75 -7.00 7.03
CA VAL A 172 -5.73 -6.05 6.58
C VAL A 172 -6.34 -4.90 5.79
N MET A 173 -7.17 -5.21 4.79
CA MET A 173 -7.78 -4.20 3.92
C MET A 173 -8.80 -3.34 4.68
N GLN A 174 -9.59 -3.95 5.56
CA GLN A 174 -10.51 -3.22 6.44
C GLN A 174 -9.78 -2.29 7.40
N ALA A 175 -8.69 -2.77 8.03
CA ALA A 175 -7.88 -1.97 8.94
C ALA A 175 -7.23 -0.78 8.22
N ALA A 176 -6.68 -0.98 7.03
CA ALA A 176 -6.09 0.09 6.21
C ALA A 176 -7.13 1.15 5.84
N ARG A 177 -8.31 0.72 5.36
CA ARG A 177 -9.42 1.63 5.03
C ARG A 177 -9.94 2.38 6.26
N SER A 178 -10.18 1.65 7.36
CA SER A 178 -10.63 2.27 8.61
C SER A 178 -9.64 3.29 9.11
N TYR A 179 -8.34 2.98 9.07
CA TYR A 179 -7.27 3.90 9.45
C TYR A 179 -7.34 5.20 8.63
N ALA A 180 -7.44 5.10 7.29
CA ALA A 180 -7.59 6.28 6.44
C ALA A 180 -8.81 7.13 6.86
N LYS A 181 -9.98 6.50 6.98
CA LYS A 181 -11.25 7.20 7.28
C LYS A 181 -11.30 7.83 8.67
N THR A 182 -10.78 7.13 9.69
CA THR A 182 -10.87 7.61 11.09
C THR A 182 -9.80 8.62 11.46
N THR A 183 -8.60 8.52 10.87
CA THR A 183 -7.49 9.43 11.18
C THR A 183 -7.33 10.57 10.19
N GLY A 184 -7.97 10.50 9.03
CA GLY A 184 -7.75 11.42 7.92
C GLY A 184 -6.38 11.25 7.26
N ALA A 185 -5.67 10.15 7.51
CA ALA A 185 -4.41 9.85 6.85
C ALA A 185 -4.66 9.42 5.38
N ALA A 186 -3.70 9.69 4.50
CA ALA A 186 -3.67 9.10 3.17
C ALA A 186 -3.03 7.71 3.23
N VAL A 187 -3.69 6.69 2.70
CA VAL A 187 -3.17 5.31 2.67
C VAL A 187 -3.03 4.85 1.23
N LEU A 188 -1.86 4.34 0.87
CA LEU A 188 -1.62 3.71 -0.42
C LEU A 188 -1.14 2.27 -0.19
N ALA A 189 -1.70 1.30 -0.91
CA ALA A 189 -1.32 -0.10 -0.81
C ALA A 189 -1.05 -0.71 -2.19
N ILE A 190 0.05 -1.42 -2.35
CA ILE A 190 0.27 -2.28 -3.51
C ILE A 190 -0.51 -3.57 -3.27
N VAL A 191 -1.44 -3.88 -4.17
CA VAL A 191 -2.31 -5.06 -4.06
C VAL A 191 -2.30 -5.81 -5.39
N HIS A 192 -2.26 -7.14 -5.35
CA HIS A 192 -2.32 -7.98 -6.56
C HIS A 192 -3.73 -8.44 -6.89
N ASP A 193 -4.58 -8.61 -5.89
CA ASP A 193 -5.97 -9.00 -6.08
C ASP A 193 -6.81 -7.79 -6.51
N LEU A 194 -7.26 -7.82 -7.76
CA LEU A 194 -8.03 -6.73 -8.39
C LEU A 194 -9.38 -6.51 -7.69
N MET A 195 -10.01 -7.59 -7.23
CA MET A 195 -11.32 -7.52 -6.58
C MET A 195 -11.21 -6.95 -5.16
N LEU A 196 -10.18 -7.35 -4.41
CA LEU A 196 -9.89 -6.73 -3.11
C LEU A 196 -9.56 -5.24 -3.29
N ALA A 197 -8.73 -4.90 -4.26
CA ALA A 197 -8.40 -3.51 -4.56
C ALA A 197 -9.66 -2.70 -4.90
N ALA A 198 -10.51 -3.19 -5.81
CA ALA A 198 -11.75 -2.52 -6.21
C ALA A 198 -12.74 -2.35 -5.06
N ARG A 199 -12.84 -3.34 -4.17
CA ARG A 199 -13.79 -3.34 -3.05
C ARG A 199 -13.42 -2.35 -1.96
N PHE A 200 -12.14 -2.19 -1.66
CA PHE A 200 -11.69 -1.48 -0.47
C PHE A 200 -11.16 -0.07 -0.75
N SER A 201 -10.63 0.22 -1.94
CA SER A 201 -10.07 1.53 -2.25
C SER A 201 -11.11 2.55 -2.71
N ASP A 202 -10.79 3.82 -2.50
CA ASP A 202 -11.56 4.93 -3.05
C ASP A 202 -11.19 5.18 -4.52
N LYS A 203 -9.90 4.99 -4.85
CA LYS A 203 -9.35 5.09 -6.22
C LYS A 203 -8.31 4.00 -6.45
N LEU A 204 -8.11 3.66 -7.70
CA LEU A 204 -7.03 2.80 -8.17
C LEU A 204 -6.01 3.63 -8.95
N LEU A 205 -4.72 3.40 -8.69
CA LEU A 205 -3.62 3.90 -9.49
C LEU A 205 -3.01 2.71 -10.25
N MET A 206 -3.17 2.69 -11.56
CA MET A 206 -2.65 1.62 -12.41
C MET A 206 -1.36 2.04 -13.07
N LEU A 207 -0.28 1.29 -12.81
CA LEU A 207 1.02 1.44 -13.45
C LEU A 207 1.19 0.45 -14.60
N GLY A 208 1.67 0.96 -15.75
CA GLY A 208 2.11 0.17 -16.88
C GLY A 208 3.35 0.80 -17.50
N ASP A 209 4.35 -0.01 -17.85
CA ASP A 209 5.60 0.41 -18.50
C ASP A 209 6.29 1.62 -17.84
N GLY A 210 6.25 1.66 -16.52
CA GLY A 210 6.87 2.72 -15.71
C GLY A 210 6.15 4.07 -15.75
N THR A 211 4.90 4.13 -16.21
CA THR A 211 4.06 5.33 -16.26
C THR A 211 2.70 5.08 -15.60
N ILE A 212 1.99 6.14 -15.21
CA ILE A 212 0.59 6.01 -14.77
C ILE A 212 -0.31 5.84 -15.99
N ARG A 213 -0.98 4.70 -16.08
CA ARG A 213 -1.99 4.43 -17.11
C ARG A 213 -3.32 5.08 -16.77
N ARG A 214 -3.77 4.87 -15.54
CA ARG A 214 -5.04 5.40 -15.02
C ARG A 214 -4.91 5.73 -13.54
N PHE A 215 -5.61 6.76 -13.10
CA PHE A 215 -5.81 7.09 -11.69
C PHE A 215 -7.22 7.63 -11.49
N ALA A 216 -8.15 6.78 -11.11
CA ALA A 216 -9.57 7.10 -11.01
C ALA A 216 -10.31 6.13 -10.08
N ALA A 217 -11.63 6.23 -10.02
CA ALA A 217 -12.49 5.26 -9.33
C ALA A 217 -12.32 3.84 -9.90
N PRO A 218 -12.49 2.78 -9.09
CA PRO A 218 -12.25 1.40 -9.52
C PRO A 218 -12.95 1.01 -10.83
N ALA A 219 -14.19 1.44 -11.05
CA ALA A 219 -14.93 1.12 -12.28
C ALA A 219 -14.38 1.80 -13.54
N GLU A 220 -13.64 2.90 -13.38
CA GLU A 220 -13.04 3.63 -14.50
C GLU A 220 -11.63 3.09 -14.83
N VAL A 221 -11.00 2.38 -13.89
CA VAL A 221 -9.65 1.80 -14.05
C VAL A 221 -9.71 0.35 -14.48
N LEU A 222 -10.61 -0.44 -13.90
CA LEU A 222 -10.77 -1.86 -14.23
C LEU A 222 -11.72 -1.99 -15.42
N THR A 223 -11.19 -1.78 -16.61
CA THR A 223 -11.91 -2.03 -17.88
C THR A 223 -11.23 -3.15 -18.67
N PRO A 224 -11.94 -3.86 -19.56
CA PRO A 224 -11.34 -4.89 -20.39
C PRO A 224 -10.11 -4.39 -21.17
N GLU A 225 -10.17 -3.15 -21.69
CA GLU A 225 -9.09 -2.53 -22.47
C GLU A 225 -7.83 -2.30 -21.62
N GLU A 226 -7.98 -1.73 -20.40
CA GLU A 226 -6.83 -1.49 -19.53
C GLU A 226 -6.25 -2.80 -18.99
N LEU A 227 -7.09 -3.82 -18.74
CA LEU A 227 -6.63 -5.14 -18.34
C LEU A 227 -5.86 -5.83 -19.46
N ALA A 228 -6.32 -5.71 -20.71
CA ALA A 228 -5.62 -6.22 -21.88
C ALA A 228 -4.23 -5.57 -22.04
N VAL A 229 -4.15 -4.24 -21.90
CA VAL A 229 -2.89 -3.50 -22.05
C VAL A 229 -1.93 -3.80 -20.88
N VAL A 230 -2.40 -3.71 -19.64
CA VAL A 230 -1.52 -3.79 -18.44
C VAL A 230 -1.22 -5.23 -18.07
N TYR A 231 -2.21 -6.12 -18.08
CA TYR A 231 -2.04 -7.50 -17.63
C TYR A 231 -1.89 -8.51 -18.76
N ARG A 232 -2.11 -8.07 -20.02
CA ARG A 232 -2.06 -8.93 -21.21
C ARG A 232 -3.02 -10.11 -21.10
N VAL A 233 -4.24 -9.81 -20.68
CA VAL A 233 -5.32 -10.79 -20.58
C VAL A 233 -6.60 -10.23 -21.19
N GLU A 234 -7.31 -11.06 -21.92
CA GLU A 234 -8.71 -10.82 -22.20
C GLU A 234 -9.51 -11.06 -20.92
N ALA A 235 -10.34 -10.11 -20.54
CA ALA A 235 -11.14 -10.22 -19.32
C ALA A 235 -12.51 -9.56 -19.50
N ALA A 236 -13.53 -10.16 -18.90
CA ALA A 236 -14.83 -9.50 -18.70
C ALA A 236 -14.83 -8.75 -17.37
N VAL A 237 -15.47 -7.59 -17.34
CA VAL A 237 -15.67 -6.80 -16.11
C VAL A 237 -17.17 -6.61 -15.93
N GLU A 238 -17.68 -7.13 -14.84
CA GLU A 238 -19.10 -7.18 -14.53
C GLU A 238 -19.36 -6.61 -13.13
N ARG A 239 -20.64 -6.44 -12.79
CA ARG A 239 -21.06 -6.16 -11.42
C ARG A 239 -21.87 -7.33 -10.89
N SER A 240 -21.54 -7.78 -9.67
CA SER A 240 -22.35 -8.74 -8.94
C SER A 240 -23.75 -8.16 -8.60
N GLN A 241 -24.65 -9.00 -8.11
CA GLN A 241 -25.98 -8.57 -7.65
C GLN A 241 -25.88 -7.52 -6.52
N GLU A 242 -24.82 -7.56 -5.71
CA GLU A 242 -24.51 -6.59 -4.66
C GLU A 242 -23.80 -5.32 -5.19
N GLY A 243 -23.62 -5.20 -6.51
CA GLY A 243 -22.97 -4.06 -7.15
C GLY A 243 -21.46 -4.05 -7.07
N LEU A 244 -20.82 -5.12 -6.59
CA LEU A 244 -19.36 -5.24 -6.52
C LEU A 244 -18.77 -5.51 -7.91
N LEU A 245 -17.65 -4.86 -8.23
CA LEU A 245 -16.90 -5.16 -9.45
C LEU A 245 -16.31 -6.56 -9.38
N THR A 246 -16.47 -7.30 -10.49
CA THR A 246 -15.92 -8.64 -10.68
C THR A 246 -15.13 -8.64 -11.98
N VAL A 247 -13.87 -9.06 -11.90
CA VAL A 247 -13.00 -9.25 -13.06
C VAL A 247 -12.88 -10.75 -13.32
N ILE A 248 -13.26 -11.18 -14.52
CA ILE A 248 -13.24 -12.58 -14.95
C ILE A 248 -12.16 -12.71 -16.03
N PRO A 249 -10.95 -13.17 -15.71
CA PRO A 249 -9.93 -13.44 -16.72
C PRO A 249 -10.38 -14.59 -17.63
N MET A 250 -10.22 -14.42 -18.93
CA MET A 250 -10.66 -15.42 -19.94
C MET A 250 -9.46 -16.09 -20.61
N THR A 251 -8.63 -15.30 -21.29
CA THR A 251 -7.49 -15.81 -22.07
C THR A 251 -6.27 -14.92 -21.91
N PRO A 252 -5.06 -15.48 -21.83
CA PRO A 252 -3.85 -14.68 -21.97
C PRO A 252 -3.75 -14.15 -23.40
N LEU A 253 -3.29 -12.91 -23.55
CA LEU A 253 -2.98 -12.33 -24.86
C LEU A 253 -1.51 -12.60 -25.19
N ASP A 254 -1.24 -13.02 -26.41
CA ASP A 254 0.11 -13.25 -26.90
C ASP A 254 0.95 -11.98 -26.81
N VAL A 255 2.20 -12.15 -26.42
CA VAL A 255 3.21 -11.10 -26.56
C VAL A 255 3.58 -11.09 -28.04
N ASP A 256 3.23 -10.04 -28.77
CA ASP A 256 3.88 -9.76 -30.04
C ASP A 256 5.38 -9.56 -29.78
N ASP A 257 6.13 -10.66 -29.76
CA ASP A 257 7.57 -10.62 -29.91
C ASP A 257 7.79 -10.14 -31.36
N GLY A 258 8.02 -8.83 -31.51
CA GLY A 258 8.42 -8.20 -32.76
C GLY A 258 9.77 -8.75 -33.25
N THR A 259 9.81 -10.05 -33.54
CA THR A 259 10.79 -10.71 -34.39
C THR A 259 10.24 -10.72 -35.79
N ASP A 260 10.12 -9.53 -36.40
CA ASP A 260 10.08 -9.43 -37.83
C ASP A 260 11.41 -9.97 -38.36
N GLY A 261 11.27 -11.06 -39.12
CA GLY A 261 12.34 -11.76 -39.78
C GLY A 261 13.19 -10.84 -40.63
N HIS A 262 14.47 -10.95 -40.43
CA HIS A 262 15.42 -10.69 -41.50
C HIS A 262 15.74 -12.04 -42.13
N GLY A 263 14.99 -12.33 -43.26
CA GLY A 263 15.41 -13.27 -44.29
C GLY A 263 16.48 -12.61 -45.15
#